data_b12415e66fdf8166aa10363fa0ffe87f
#
_entry.id   b12415e66fdf8166aa10363fa0ffe87f
#
_cell.length_a   1.000
_cell.length_b   1.000
_cell.length_c   1.000
_cell.angle_alpha   90.00
_cell.angle_beta   90.00
_cell.angle_gamma   90.00
#
_symmetry.space_group_name_H-M   'P 1'
#
loop_
_entity.id
_entity.type
_entity.pdbx_description
1 polymer ?
#
loop_
_entity_poly.entity_id
_entity_poly.type
_entity_poly.pdbx_seq_one_letter_code
_entity_poly.pdbx_strand_id
1 'polypeptide(L)'
;FSTWGSNLIGMPVTIVITNHLKIKLDGAPGIKQWTTSGGSGPSFMCSMEIRVKRIGEIDKTYIEGAKLLWKMHHNSLGRDKRQIEVHYMEGYDADDNQKAYFDWDSTLIMCLLERLEESAYKDRILGVLGEFNEYPKAGFGKVYSCGRLGIDKDKAIDEGVGATELGRMLQTDPVIREELKAALRIQKATKWTPDIEM
;
A
#
# COMPACT_ATOMS: atom_id res chain seq x y z
N PHE A 1 23.27 -17.92 9.01
CA PHE A 1 22.88 -16.89 8.02
C PHE A 1 24.02 -16.49 7.09
N SER A 2 25.28 -16.38 7.57
CA SER A 2 26.40 -15.98 6.73
C SER A 2 26.68 -16.96 5.56
N THR A 3 26.49 -18.24 5.77
CA THR A 3 26.73 -19.31 4.77
C THR A 3 25.65 -19.34 3.67
N TRP A 4 24.43 -18.93 3.96
CA TRP A 4 23.35 -18.90 2.98
C TRP A 4 23.48 -17.72 2.01
N GLY A 5 23.87 -16.54 2.53
CA GLY A 5 24.02 -15.35 1.72
C GLY A 5 25.08 -15.50 0.62
N SER A 6 26.21 -16.13 0.94
CA SER A 6 27.30 -16.33 -0.04
C SER A 6 26.93 -17.29 -1.18
N ASN A 7 26.07 -18.28 -0.92
CA ASN A 7 25.65 -19.25 -1.93
C ASN A 7 24.57 -18.72 -2.90
N LEU A 8 23.95 -17.60 -2.57
CA LEU A 8 22.86 -16.99 -3.35
C LEU A 8 23.33 -15.82 -4.22
N ILE A 9 24.56 -15.37 -4.04
CA ILE A 9 25.12 -14.28 -4.84
C ILE A 9 25.18 -14.72 -6.32
N GLY A 10 24.55 -13.92 -7.19
CA GLY A 10 24.48 -14.18 -8.63
C GLY A 10 23.34 -15.09 -9.07
N MET A 11 22.54 -15.62 -8.17
CA MET A 11 21.33 -16.37 -8.53
C MET A 11 20.12 -15.42 -8.69
N PRO A 12 19.26 -15.60 -9.71
CA PRO A 12 18.03 -14.81 -9.87
C PRO A 12 16.95 -15.30 -8.91
N VAL A 13 17.22 -15.24 -7.60
CA VAL A 13 16.34 -15.75 -6.54
C VAL A 13 15.90 -14.59 -5.66
N THR A 14 14.60 -14.51 -5.37
CA THR A 14 14.03 -13.64 -4.33
C THR A 14 13.67 -14.49 -3.13
N ILE A 15 14.19 -14.15 -1.96
CA ILE A 15 13.85 -14.80 -0.69
C ILE A 15 12.98 -13.86 0.13
N VAL A 16 11.82 -14.34 0.53
CA VAL A 16 10.91 -13.63 1.44
C VAL A 16 10.97 -14.33 2.79
N ILE A 17 11.32 -13.56 3.84
CA ILE A 17 11.41 -14.06 5.21
C ILE A 17 10.39 -13.30 6.05
N THR A 18 9.50 -14.02 6.71
CA THR A 18 8.61 -13.45 7.73
C THR A 18 9.22 -13.58 9.11
N ASN A 19 9.13 -12.53 9.92
CA ASN A 19 9.67 -12.53 11.28
C ASN A 19 8.77 -11.71 12.22
N HIS A 20 8.80 -12.07 13.50
CA HIS A 20 8.06 -11.35 14.53
C HIS A 20 8.88 -10.21 15.13
N LEU A 21 8.23 -9.05 15.35
CA LEU A 21 8.79 -7.97 16.15
C LEU A 21 8.52 -8.24 17.63
N LYS A 22 9.56 -8.18 18.46
CA LYS A 22 9.49 -8.31 19.91
C LYS A 22 9.84 -7.00 20.57
N ILE A 23 9.23 -6.73 21.71
CA ILE A 23 9.63 -5.59 22.54
C ILE A 23 10.94 -5.94 23.22
N LYS A 24 11.90 -5.06 23.12
CA LYS A 24 13.18 -5.18 23.85
C LYS A 24 12.92 -4.80 25.31
N LEU A 25 13.11 -5.74 26.22
CA LEU A 25 12.80 -5.57 27.66
C LEU A 25 13.86 -4.77 28.41
N ASP A 26 15.07 -4.72 27.90
CA ASP A 26 16.25 -4.05 28.46
C ASP A 26 16.43 -2.60 27.95
N GLY A 27 15.41 -2.04 27.33
CA GLY A 27 15.38 -0.64 26.90
C GLY A 27 15.14 0.34 28.06
N ALA A 28 15.46 1.62 27.84
CA ALA A 28 15.19 2.67 28.81
C ALA A 28 13.70 2.69 29.20
N PRO A 29 13.35 2.93 30.48
CA PRO A 29 11.98 2.99 30.94
C PRO A 29 11.14 3.98 30.12
N GLY A 30 9.98 3.52 29.62
CA GLY A 30 9.06 4.34 28.83
C GLY A 30 9.33 4.34 27.32
N ILE A 31 10.44 3.81 26.84
CA ILE A 31 10.76 3.72 25.40
C ILE A 31 10.58 2.27 24.93
N LYS A 32 9.50 2.00 24.18
CA LYS A 32 9.30 0.70 23.54
C LYS A 32 10.23 0.58 22.34
N GLN A 33 11.31 -0.16 22.50
CA GLN A 33 12.19 -0.54 21.40
C GLN A 33 11.76 -1.88 20.82
N TRP A 34 11.64 -1.94 19.51
CA TRP A 34 11.27 -3.16 18.80
C TRP A 34 12.52 -3.82 18.23
N THR A 35 12.64 -5.11 18.39
CA THR A 35 13.70 -5.92 17.79
C THR A 35 13.13 -7.12 17.05
N THR A 36 13.83 -7.60 16.05
CA THR A 36 13.49 -8.83 15.33
C THR A 36 14.02 -10.05 16.08
N SER A 37 13.34 -11.18 15.96
CA SER A 37 13.90 -12.46 16.42
C SER A 37 15.17 -12.76 15.59
N GLY A 38 16.29 -13.05 16.26
CA GLY A 38 17.60 -13.21 15.62
C GLY A 38 18.47 -11.94 15.59
N GLY A 39 18.02 -10.87 16.28
CA GLY A 39 18.79 -9.62 16.40
C GLY A 39 18.81 -8.80 15.12
N SER A 40 19.86 -8.01 14.91
CA SER A 40 20.02 -7.13 13.75
C SER A 40 20.49 -7.84 12.46
N GLY A 41 20.97 -9.08 12.57
CA GLY A 41 21.52 -9.83 11.42
C GLY A 41 20.60 -9.89 10.21
N PRO A 42 19.32 -10.31 10.35
CA PRO A 42 18.39 -10.34 9.21
C PRO A 42 18.18 -8.98 8.54
N SER A 43 18.09 -7.90 9.31
CA SER A 43 17.89 -6.54 8.78
C SER A 43 19.10 -6.04 7.97
N PHE A 44 20.32 -6.46 8.31
CA PHE A 44 21.51 -6.10 7.54
C PHE A 44 21.63 -6.87 6.22
N MET A 45 21.02 -8.05 6.13
CA MET A 45 21.12 -8.91 4.94
C MET A 45 19.99 -8.67 3.94
N CYS A 46 18.90 -8.05 4.34
CA CYS A 46 17.76 -7.83 3.46
C CYS A 46 17.91 -6.56 2.63
N SER A 47 17.56 -6.64 1.35
CA SER A 47 17.46 -5.46 0.48
C SER A 47 16.23 -4.62 0.79
N MET A 48 15.21 -5.22 1.40
CA MET A 48 13.96 -4.57 1.74
C MET A 48 13.41 -5.14 3.05
N GLU A 49 13.02 -4.26 3.98
CA GLU A 49 12.31 -4.62 5.21
C GLU A 49 10.99 -3.86 5.26
N ILE A 50 9.89 -4.62 5.31
CA ILE A 50 8.55 -4.07 5.47
C ILE A 50 8.04 -4.47 6.85
N ARG A 51 7.62 -3.50 7.64
CA ARG A 51 6.96 -3.72 8.94
C ARG A 51 5.47 -3.59 8.78
N VAL A 52 4.75 -4.62 9.23
CA VAL A 52 3.30 -4.66 9.20
C VAL A 52 2.79 -4.47 10.62
N LYS A 53 1.86 -3.52 10.80
CA LYS A 53 1.21 -3.23 12.08
C LYS A 53 -0.30 -3.17 11.89
N ARG A 54 -1.06 -3.89 12.73
CA ARG A 54 -2.51 -3.69 12.83
C ARG A 54 -2.78 -2.34 13.50
N ILE A 55 -3.54 -1.48 12.84
CA ILE A 55 -3.85 -0.12 13.29
C ILE A 55 -5.33 0.08 13.60
N GLY A 56 -6.17 -0.86 13.21
CA GLY A 56 -7.60 -0.82 13.47
C GLY A 56 -8.30 -2.10 13.07
N GLU A 57 -9.56 -2.17 13.37
CA GLU A 57 -10.47 -3.25 12.99
C GLU A 57 -11.46 -2.75 11.95
N ILE A 58 -11.93 -3.66 11.13
CA ILE A 58 -13.01 -3.45 10.20
C ILE A 58 -14.10 -4.40 10.64
N ASP A 59 -15.19 -3.82 11.14
CA ASP A 59 -16.39 -4.55 11.55
C ASP A 59 -17.54 -4.04 10.68
N LYS A 60 -17.99 -4.88 9.78
CA LYS A 60 -19.18 -4.68 8.95
C LYS A 60 -20.08 -5.88 9.18
N THR A 61 -21.37 -5.72 9.03
CA THR A 61 -22.43 -6.68 9.39
C THR A 61 -22.16 -8.16 8.99
N TYR A 62 -21.34 -8.40 7.95
CA TYR A 62 -21.01 -9.75 7.47
C TYR A 62 -19.54 -9.94 7.11
N ILE A 63 -18.70 -8.94 7.36
CA ILE A 63 -17.28 -8.94 6.98
C ILE A 63 -16.50 -8.38 8.13
N GLU A 64 -15.61 -9.17 8.67
CA GLU A 64 -14.61 -8.75 9.64
C GLU A 64 -13.28 -8.49 8.94
N GLY A 65 -12.43 -7.73 9.57
CA GLY A 65 -11.12 -7.48 9.00
C GLY A 65 -10.23 -6.61 9.85
N ALA A 66 -9.07 -6.29 9.30
CA ALA A 66 -8.08 -5.46 9.96
C ALA A 66 -7.53 -4.41 9.01
N LYS A 67 -7.34 -3.21 9.54
CA LYS A 67 -6.53 -2.18 8.89
C LYS A 67 -5.08 -2.42 9.24
N LEU A 68 -4.26 -2.62 8.24
CA LEU A 68 -2.84 -2.90 8.36
C LEU A 68 -2.04 -1.73 7.82
N LEU A 69 -1.13 -1.21 8.62
CA LEU A 69 -0.13 -0.25 8.16
C LEU A 69 1.13 -1.01 7.73
N TRP A 70 1.43 -0.99 6.46
CA TRP A 70 2.67 -1.49 5.90
C TRP A 70 3.66 -0.33 5.77
N LYS A 71 4.74 -0.41 6.50
CA LYS A 71 5.77 0.63 6.52
C LYS A 71 7.10 0.08 6.02
N MET A 72 7.62 0.69 4.97
CA MET A 72 8.98 0.45 4.53
C MET A 72 9.95 0.95 5.60
N HIS A 73 10.67 0.03 6.23
CA HIS A 73 11.65 0.36 7.26
C HIS A 73 13.05 0.51 6.66
N HIS A 74 13.40 -0.35 5.73
CA HIS A 74 14.65 -0.31 4.96
C HIS A 74 14.38 -0.68 3.51
N ASN A 75 15.02 0.01 2.58
CA ASN A 75 14.95 -0.29 1.16
C ASN A 75 16.22 0.18 0.45
N SER A 76 17.14 -0.73 0.18
CA SER A 76 18.37 -0.45 -0.58
C SER A 76 18.12 -0.25 -2.08
N LEU A 77 16.93 -0.61 -2.58
CA LEU A 77 16.57 -0.53 -4.00
C LEU A 77 15.82 0.76 -4.37
N GLY A 78 15.46 1.58 -3.39
CA GLY A 78 14.65 2.78 -3.63
C GLY A 78 14.49 3.68 -2.41
N ARG A 79 13.36 4.40 -2.35
CA ARG A 79 13.08 5.31 -1.24
C ARG A 79 12.61 4.55 0.00
N ASP A 80 13.22 4.84 1.13
CA ASP A 80 12.79 4.42 2.46
C ASP A 80 11.57 5.20 2.95
N LYS A 81 11.03 4.75 4.08
CA LYS A 81 10.00 5.43 4.88
C LYS A 81 8.62 5.61 4.20
N ARG A 82 8.36 4.89 3.11
CA ARG A 82 7.01 4.83 2.57
C ARG A 82 6.11 3.98 3.44
N GLN A 83 4.86 4.34 3.52
CA GLN A 83 3.85 3.56 4.20
C GLN A 83 2.56 3.55 3.40
N ILE A 84 1.76 2.51 3.59
CA ILE A 84 0.47 2.32 2.95
C ILE A 84 -0.47 1.63 3.93
N GLU A 85 -1.71 2.08 4.00
CA GLU A 85 -2.77 1.37 4.69
C GLU A 85 -3.36 0.31 3.73
N VAL A 86 -3.44 -0.92 4.21
CA VAL A 86 -3.98 -2.05 3.47
C VAL A 86 -5.08 -2.68 4.29
N HIS A 87 -6.23 -2.92 3.69
CA HIS A 87 -7.35 -3.58 4.35
C HIS A 87 -7.28 -5.09 4.11
N TYR A 88 -7.16 -5.85 5.19
CA TYR A 88 -7.28 -7.29 5.19
C TYR A 88 -8.71 -7.63 5.60
N MET A 89 -9.40 -8.39 4.80
CA MET A 89 -10.80 -8.72 4.98
C MET A 89 -10.95 -10.23 5.17
N GLU A 90 -11.80 -10.61 6.11
CA GLU A 90 -12.24 -11.99 6.32
C GLU A 90 -13.75 -12.03 6.20
N GLY A 91 -14.27 -12.99 5.46
CA GLY A 91 -15.70 -13.14 5.25
C GLY A 91 -16.05 -14.52 4.70
N TYR A 92 -17.31 -14.71 4.42
CA TYR A 92 -17.82 -15.94 3.83
C TYR A 92 -18.32 -15.63 2.42
N ASP A 93 -18.09 -16.55 1.50
CA ASP A 93 -18.69 -16.46 0.17
C ASP A 93 -20.15 -17.00 0.18
N ALA A 94 -20.80 -16.98 -1.00
CA ALA A 94 -22.16 -17.44 -1.16
C ALA A 94 -22.35 -18.94 -0.83
N ASP A 95 -21.25 -19.70 -0.80
CA ASP A 95 -21.23 -21.13 -0.50
C ASP A 95 -20.75 -21.41 0.95
N ASP A 96 -20.77 -20.40 1.84
CA ASP A 96 -20.31 -20.45 3.23
C ASP A 96 -18.83 -20.84 3.42
N ASN A 97 -18.01 -20.70 2.37
CA ASN A 97 -16.57 -20.89 2.52
C ASN A 97 -15.91 -19.61 3.05
N GLN A 98 -15.10 -19.75 4.09
CA GLN A 98 -14.31 -18.64 4.60
C GLN A 98 -13.32 -18.18 3.56
N LYS A 99 -13.35 -16.88 3.24
CA LYS A 99 -12.40 -16.20 2.37
C LYS A 99 -11.65 -15.14 3.12
N ALA A 100 -10.34 -15.12 2.92
CA ALA A 100 -9.48 -14.07 3.42
C ALA A 100 -8.76 -13.41 2.23
N TYR A 101 -8.84 -12.08 2.14
CA TYR A 101 -8.25 -11.35 1.03
C TYR A 101 -7.82 -9.94 1.44
N PHE A 102 -6.93 -9.36 0.65
CA PHE A 102 -6.60 -7.95 0.76
C PHE A 102 -7.49 -7.13 -0.17
N ASP A 103 -8.15 -6.11 0.36
CA ASP A 103 -8.94 -5.17 -0.43
C ASP A 103 -7.99 -4.17 -1.14
N TRP A 104 -7.45 -4.62 -2.26
CA TRP A 104 -6.57 -3.80 -3.10
C TRP A 104 -7.32 -2.67 -3.80
N ASP A 105 -8.63 -2.80 -3.99
CA ASP A 105 -9.45 -1.79 -4.63
C ASP A 105 -9.56 -0.55 -3.76
N SER A 106 -9.92 -0.72 -2.48
CA SER A 106 -9.91 0.41 -1.54
C SER A 106 -8.50 0.96 -1.31
N THR A 107 -7.50 0.09 -1.26
CA THR A 107 -6.10 0.47 -1.11
C THR A 107 -5.63 1.38 -2.25
N LEU A 108 -6.04 1.10 -3.49
CA LEU A 108 -5.75 1.98 -4.63
C LEU A 108 -6.27 3.39 -4.40
N ILE A 109 -7.54 3.54 -3.97
CA ILE A 109 -8.15 4.85 -3.73
C ILE A 109 -7.41 5.61 -2.63
N MET A 110 -7.05 4.94 -1.54
CA MET A 110 -6.27 5.56 -0.45
C MET A 110 -4.89 6.03 -0.96
N CYS A 111 -4.22 5.23 -1.77
CA CYS A 111 -2.96 5.63 -2.41
C CYS A 111 -3.13 6.84 -3.34
N LEU A 112 -4.19 6.90 -4.12
CA LEU A 112 -4.46 8.02 -5.01
C LEU A 112 -4.68 9.31 -4.23
N LEU A 113 -5.46 9.27 -3.15
CA LEU A 113 -5.70 10.41 -2.27
C LEU A 113 -4.39 10.92 -1.64
N GLU A 114 -3.58 10.03 -1.09
CA GLU A 114 -2.27 10.39 -0.54
C GLU A 114 -1.37 11.06 -1.59
N ARG A 115 -1.36 10.54 -2.82
CA ARG A 115 -0.55 11.08 -3.91
C ARG A 115 -1.07 12.41 -4.46
N LEU A 116 -2.36 12.69 -4.37
CA LEU A 116 -2.91 13.99 -4.75
C LEU A 116 -2.40 15.15 -3.89
N GLU A 117 -1.94 14.88 -2.68
CA GLU A 117 -1.29 15.87 -1.81
C GLU A 117 0.13 16.21 -2.29
N GLU A 118 0.76 15.32 -3.06
CA GLU A 118 2.08 15.52 -3.63
C GLU A 118 1.99 16.22 -5.00
N SER A 119 2.49 17.43 -5.14
CA SER A 119 2.43 18.23 -6.39
C SER A 119 2.98 17.49 -7.61
N ALA A 120 4.00 16.63 -7.42
CA ALA A 120 4.60 15.84 -8.50
C ALA A 120 3.66 14.82 -9.16
N TYR A 121 2.58 14.43 -8.47
CA TYR A 121 1.62 13.43 -8.95
C TYR A 121 0.25 14.02 -9.25
N LYS A 122 -0.11 15.13 -8.61
CA LYS A 122 -1.45 15.70 -8.68
C LYS A 122 -1.94 15.90 -10.10
N ASP A 123 -1.19 16.64 -10.90
CA ASP A 123 -1.60 16.96 -12.29
C ASP A 123 -1.66 15.71 -13.16
N ARG A 124 -0.80 14.74 -12.92
CA ARG A 124 -0.76 13.47 -13.66
C ARG A 124 -1.94 12.57 -13.32
N ILE A 125 -2.30 12.47 -12.05
CA ILE A 125 -3.45 11.69 -11.58
C ILE A 125 -4.75 12.34 -12.06
N LEU A 126 -4.89 13.65 -11.90
CA LEU A 126 -6.07 14.38 -12.36
C LEU A 126 -6.17 14.40 -13.89
N GLY A 127 -5.04 14.34 -14.61
CA GLY A 127 -5.04 14.17 -16.07
C GLY A 127 -5.66 12.84 -16.53
N VAL A 128 -5.55 11.78 -15.70
CA VAL A 128 -6.19 10.48 -15.98
C VAL A 128 -7.62 10.42 -15.48
N LEU A 129 -7.87 10.85 -14.24
CA LEU A 129 -9.16 10.67 -13.56
C LEU A 129 -10.15 11.80 -13.85
N GLY A 130 -9.66 12.95 -14.35
CA GLY A 130 -10.45 14.17 -14.39
C GLY A 130 -10.67 14.72 -12.99
N GLU A 131 -11.89 15.12 -12.69
CA GLU A 131 -12.28 15.51 -11.33
C GLU A 131 -12.31 14.28 -10.43
N PHE A 132 -11.63 14.39 -9.29
CA PHE A 132 -11.57 13.30 -8.30
C PHE A 132 -11.65 13.90 -6.89
N ASN A 133 -12.75 13.67 -6.19
CA ASN A 133 -12.99 14.25 -4.86
C ASN A 133 -13.62 13.22 -3.91
N GLU A 134 -13.38 13.44 -2.62
CA GLU A 134 -13.97 12.71 -1.53
C GLU A 134 -15.10 13.53 -0.88
N TYR A 135 -16.21 12.89 -0.57
CA TYR A 135 -17.33 13.50 0.13
C TYR A 135 -17.77 12.67 1.34
N PRO A 136 -18.18 13.31 2.44
CA PRO A 136 -18.75 12.59 3.57
C PRO A 136 -20.12 12.02 3.20
N LYS A 137 -20.40 10.79 3.64
CA LYS A 137 -21.71 10.15 3.58
C LYS A 137 -22.30 10.02 4.97
N ALA A 138 -23.62 10.14 5.10
CA ALA A 138 -24.31 9.89 6.36
C ALA A 138 -23.98 8.48 6.88
N GLY A 139 -23.68 8.36 8.19
CA GLY A 139 -23.28 7.09 8.81
C GLY A 139 -21.77 6.80 8.79
N PHE A 140 -20.94 7.86 8.81
CA PHE A 140 -19.47 7.77 8.90
C PHE A 140 -18.74 7.17 7.68
N GLY A 141 -19.43 7.06 6.55
CA GLY A 141 -18.81 6.62 5.30
C GLY A 141 -18.23 7.77 4.48
N LYS A 142 -17.50 7.41 3.45
CA LYS A 142 -16.98 8.32 2.42
C LYS A 142 -17.38 7.80 1.05
N VAL A 143 -17.70 8.72 0.14
CA VAL A 143 -18.00 8.43 -1.26
C VAL A 143 -17.11 9.28 -2.15
N TYR A 144 -16.91 8.87 -3.37
CA TYR A 144 -15.90 9.42 -4.26
C TYR A 144 -16.48 9.73 -5.63
N SER A 145 -16.20 10.95 -6.14
CA SER A 145 -16.45 11.28 -7.53
C SER A 145 -15.25 10.94 -8.41
N CYS A 146 -15.50 10.67 -9.68
CA CYS A 146 -14.47 10.45 -10.69
C CYS A 146 -14.99 10.89 -12.06
N GLY A 147 -14.47 12.00 -12.57
CA GLY A 147 -14.91 12.57 -13.86
C GLY A 147 -14.71 11.61 -15.02
N ARG A 148 -13.62 10.83 -15.04
CA ARG A 148 -13.33 9.83 -16.09
C ARG A 148 -14.41 8.75 -16.20
N LEU A 149 -15.04 8.39 -15.09
CA LEU A 149 -16.12 7.39 -15.04
C LEU A 149 -17.53 8.02 -15.13
N GLY A 150 -17.62 9.33 -15.28
CA GLY A 150 -18.90 10.04 -15.29
C GLY A 150 -19.63 9.98 -13.94
N ILE A 151 -18.87 9.88 -12.85
CA ILE A 151 -19.38 9.87 -11.47
C ILE A 151 -19.13 11.27 -10.89
N ASP A 152 -20.12 12.11 -10.97
CA ASP A 152 -20.13 13.42 -10.31
C ASP A 152 -20.47 13.30 -8.81
N LYS A 153 -20.54 14.43 -8.11
CA LYS A 153 -20.85 14.47 -6.68
C LYS A 153 -22.20 13.84 -6.36
N ASP A 154 -23.25 14.20 -7.12
CA ASP A 154 -24.62 13.79 -6.82
C ASP A 154 -24.76 12.28 -7.02
N LYS A 155 -24.26 11.77 -8.14
CA LYS A 155 -24.22 10.35 -8.43
C LYS A 155 -23.38 9.57 -7.38
N ALA A 156 -22.23 10.10 -6.95
CA ALA A 156 -21.41 9.48 -5.92
C ALA A 156 -22.16 9.33 -4.60
N ILE A 157 -22.97 10.33 -4.21
CA ILE A 157 -23.77 10.32 -2.97
C ILE A 157 -24.97 9.40 -3.12
N ASP A 158 -25.73 9.51 -4.20
CA ASP A 158 -26.96 8.76 -4.45
C ASP A 158 -26.71 7.26 -4.57
N GLU A 159 -25.72 6.87 -5.37
CA GLU A 159 -25.33 5.48 -5.57
C GLU A 159 -24.46 4.95 -4.43
N GLY A 160 -23.87 5.84 -3.62
CA GLY A 160 -23.02 5.48 -2.51
C GLY A 160 -21.70 4.87 -2.91
N VAL A 161 -21.07 5.41 -3.97
CA VAL A 161 -19.82 4.89 -4.54
C VAL A 161 -18.66 5.01 -3.55
N GLY A 162 -18.42 3.93 -2.83
CA GLY A 162 -17.32 3.82 -1.85
C GLY A 162 -15.97 3.51 -2.50
N ALA A 163 -14.91 3.53 -1.67
CA ALA A 163 -13.54 3.33 -2.14
C ALA A 163 -13.34 1.97 -2.84
N THR A 164 -13.87 0.89 -2.28
CA THR A 164 -13.76 -0.46 -2.87
C THR A 164 -14.42 -0.51 -4.24
N GLU A 165 -15.62 0.04 -4.38
CA GLU A 165 -16.35 0.01 -5.63
C GLU A 165 -15.67 0.87 -6.71
N LEU A 166 -15.29 2.11 -6.37
CA LEU A 166 -14.58 2.97 -7.30
C LEU A 166 -13.24 2.36 -7.70
N GLY A 167 -12.48 1.82 -6.74
CA GLY A 167 -11.22 1.13 -7.02
C GLY A 167 -11.39 -0.03 -7.98
N ARG A 168 -12.45 -0.84 -7.79
CA ARG A 168 -12.80 -1.94 -8.68
C ARG A 168 -13.11 -1.45 -10.10
N MET A 169 -13.90 -0.38 -10.24
CA MET A 169 -14.19 0.21 -11.55
C MET A 169 -12.93 0.68 -12.26
N LEU A 170 -12.02 1.37 -11.56
CA LEU A 170 -10.75 1.85 -12.11
C LEU A 170 -9.80 0.71 -12.51
N GLN A 171 -9.81 -0.40 -11.77
CA GLN A 171 -8.96 -1.55 -12.07
C GLN A 171 -9.53 -2.46 -13.18
N THR A 172 -10.84 -2.49 -13.33
CA THR A 172 -11.52 -3.29 -14.36
C THR A 172 -11.31 -2.71 -15.75
N ASP A 173 -11.24 -1.38 -15.88
CA ASP A 173 -10.94 -0.73 -17.16
C ASP A 173 -9.42 -0.82 -17.44
N PRO A 174 -9.01 -1.59 -18.46
CA PRO A 174 -7.59 -1.80 -18.74
C PRO A 174 -6.87 -0.53 -19.19
N VAL A 175 -7.57 0.41 -19.83
CA VAL A 175 -6.98 1.67 -20.29
C VAL A 175 -6.70 2.57 -19.09
N ILE A 176 -7.69 2.81 -18.25
CA ILE A 176 -7.55 3.63 -17.04
C ILE A 176 -6.47 3.03 -16.13
N ARG A 177 -6.47 1.71 -15.94
CA ARG A 177 -5.47 1.03 -15.12
C ARG A 177 -4.04 1.27 -15.60
N GLU A 178 -3.77 1.15 -16.90
CA GLU A 178 -2.42 1.38 -17.42
C GLU A 178 -2.03 2.88 -17.41
N GLU A 179 -2.96 3.77 -17.68
CA GLU A 179 -2.75 5.21 -17.55
C GLU A 179 -2.44 5.60 -16.08
N LEU A 180 -3.16 5.06 -15.10
CA LEU A 180 -2.88 5.27 -13.67
C LEU A 180 -1.51 4.71 -13.27
N LYS A 181 -1.15 3.52 -13.73
CA LYS A 181 0.20 2.97 -13.49
C LYS A 181 1.28 3.89 -14.04
N ALA A 182 1.08 4.44 -15.24
CA ALA A 182 2.01 5.39 -15.84
C ALA A 182 2.07 6.70 -15.05
N ALA A 183 0.91 7.22 -14.59
CA ALA A 183 0.83 8.43 -13.78
C ALA A 183 1.53 8.27 -12.41
N LEU A 184 1.43 7.11 -11.80
CA LEU A 184 2.02 6.80 -10.49
C LEU A 184 3.51 6.40 -10.57
N ARG A 185 4.01 6.01 -11.74
CA ARG A 185 5.44 5.74 -11.91
C ARG A 185 6.24 7.02 -11.74
N ILE A 186 7.14 7.02 -10.79
CA ILE A 186 8.20 8.02 -10.75
C ILE A 186 9.08 7.74 -11.96
N GLN A 187 9.13 8.67 -12.90
CA GLN A 187 10.28 8.73 -13.79
C GLN A 187 11.47 9.02 -12.89
N LYS A 188 12.25 7.99 -12.55
CA LYS A 188 13.59 8.22 -12.04
C LYS A 188 14.22 9.11 -13.08
N ALA A 189 14.57 10.34 -12.69
CA ALA A 189 15.51 11.10 -13.47
C ALA A 189 16.72 10.18 -13.66
N THR A 190 16.84 9.62 -14.83
CA THR A 190 18.00 8.85 -15.27
C THR A 190 19.14 9.83 -15.38
N LYS A 191 19.83 10.11 -14.30
CA LYS A 191 21.18 10.65 -14.30
C LYS A 191 21.91 10.09 -13.09
N TRP A 192 22.13 8.80 -13.14
CA TRP A 192 23.35 8.28 -12.61
C TRP A 192 24.17 7.77 -13.80
N THR A 193 24.87 8.68 -14.45
CA THR A 193 26.08 8.36 -15.21
C THR A 193 27.19 8.35 -14.16
N PRO A 194 27.82 7.19 -13.89
CA PRO A 194 29.08 7.23 -13.17
C PRO A 194 30.07 7.94 -14.11
N ASP A 195 30.54 9.10 -13.69
CA ASP A 195 31.76 9.66 -14.26
C ASP A 195 32.87 8.71 -13.88
N ILE A 196 33.12 7.74 -14.77
CA ILE A 196 34.36 6.97 -14.75
C ILE A 196 35.35 7.84 -15.51
N GLU A 197 35.97 8.78 -14.83
CA GLU A 197 37.23 9.30 -15.28
C GLU A 197 38.29 8.21 -15.05
N MET A 198 38.82 7.67 -16.17
CA MET A 198 40.00 6.83 -16.18
C MET A 198 41.26 7.69 -16.08
#